data_38cf0f73d676e773f8df2452123a1062
#
_entry.id   38cf0f73d676e773f8df2452123a1062
#
_cell.length_a   1.000
_cell.length_b   1.000
_cell.length_c   1.000
_cell.angle_alpha   90.00
_cell.angle_beta   90.00
_cell.angle_gamma   90.00
#
_symmetry.space_group_name_H-M   'P 1'
#
loop_
_entity.id
_entity.type
_entity.pdbx_description
1 polymer ?
#
loop_
_entity_poly.entity_id
_entity_poly.type
_entity_poly.pdbx_seq_one_letter_code
_entity_poly.pdbx_strand_id
1 'polypeptide(L)'
;MSGMATQQASRHVAVLMGGFSAEREVSLVSGKACADALREAGYRVQEIDVQRDLRHLLDSLMPAHGEKPEVVFNALHGRFGEDGCVQGVLEIAGLPYTHSGVMASAIAMDKEMAKRVFESAGLRMPEGMIVHRSVFANGHPMKQPYVVKPIAEGSSVGVVIVREGANIAAPDMSGWAFGDQVMVERYIPGRELTVAVMGDKPLAVTELRPTRGFYDYDAKYTDGITDHVVPAQISEAVTSEAKRVALEAHRLLGCRGVSRCDFRYDDSRPGIEGLYLLELNTQPGMTPLSLVPEQAKHSGISFPELVSWMVEQALCPQ
;
A
#
# COMPACT_ATOMS: atom_id res chain seq x y z
N MET A 1 -29.15 16.24 -10.32
CA MET A 1 -27.75 16.42 -9.90
C MET A 1 -27.53 17.47 -8.78
N SER A 2 -28.55 18.25 -8.40
CA SER A 2 -28.44 19.33 -7.38
C SER A 2 -28.55 18.85 -5.91
N GLY A 3 -29.02 17.64 -5.66
CA GLY A 3 -29.25 17.14 -4.29
C GLY A 3 -28.02 16.48 -3.61
N MET A 4 -27.04 16.01 -4.38
CA MET A 4 -25.83 15.39 -3.82
C MET A 4 -24.80 16.41 -3.32
N ALA A 5 -24.67 17.56 -4.00
CA ALA A 5 -23.69 18.59 -3.64
C ALA A 5 -23.98 19.28 -2.29
N THR A 6 -25.27 19.39 -1.90
CA THR A 6 -25.67 20.05 -0.65
C THR A 6 -25.48 19.18 0.61
N GLN A 7 -25.48 17.87 0.47
CA GLN A 7 -25.27 16.94 1.60
C GLN A 7 -23.79 16.72 1.91
N GLN A 8 -22.90 16.82 0.92
CA GLN A 8 -21.44 16.74 1.07
C GLN A 8 -20.85 17.92 1.85
N ALA A 9 -21.32 19.12 1.63
CA ALA A 9 -20.78 20.36 2.21
C ALA A 9 -20.91 20.49 3.75
N SER A 10 -21.62 19.59 4.42
CA SER A 10 -21.80 19.61 5.87
C SER A 10 -21.11 18.47 6.61
N ARG A 11 -20.63 17.43 5.90
CA ARG A 11 -20.12 16.20 6.53
C ARG A 11 -18.79 16.45 7.24
N HIS A 12 -18.70 15.99 8.50
CA HIS A 12 -17.50 16.16 9.32
C HIS A 12 -16.57 14.95 9.17
N VAL A 13 -15.35 15.17 8.67
CA VAL A 13 -14.33 14.16 8.43
C VAL A 13 -13.13 14.41 9.32
N ALA A 14 -12.72 13.40 10.11
CA ALA A 14 -11.45 13.41 10.80
C ALA A 14 -10.38 12.75 9.91
N VAL A 15 -9.27 13.43 9.66
CA VAL A 15 -8.12 12.89 8.91
C VAL A 15 -7.04 12.49 9.90
N LEU A 16 -6.77 11.18 10.01
CA LEU A 16 -5.67 10.64 10.82
C LEU A 16 -4.38 10.72 10.02
N MET A 17 -3.35 11.33 10.58
CA MET A 17 -2.03 11.46 9.98
C MET A 17 -0.92 11.33 11.01
N GLY A 18 0.33 11.29 10.59
CA GLY A 18 1.49 11.14 11.47
C GLY A 18 1.72 9.69 11.88
N GLY A 19 1.28 9.33 13.07
CA GLY A 19 1.57 8.02 13.64
C GLY A 19 3.00 7.93 14.17
N PHE A 20 3.46 6.72 14.47
CA PHE A 20 4.76 6.47 15.10
C PHE A 20 5.55 5.32 14.41
N SER A 21 5.23 5.07 13.13
CA SER A 21 6.03 4.21 12.27
C SER A 21 7.19 4.98 11.62
N ALA A 22 8.07 4.27 10.92
CA ALA A 22 9.13 4.88 10.11
C ALA A 22 8.58 5.76 8.96
N GLU A 23 7.29 5.62 8.61
CA GLU A 23 6.61 6.34 7.54
C GLU A 23 5.83 7.57 8.02
N ARG A 24 6.10 8.04 9.27
CA ARG A 24 5.42 9.21 9.87
C ARG A 24 5.40 10.43 8.96
N GLU A 25 6.54 10.81 8.39
CA GLU A 25 6.65 12.01 7.54
C GLU A 25 5.81 11.88 6.26
N VAL A 26 5.80 10.70 5.66
CA VAL A 26 4.94 10.40 4.49
C VAL A 26 3.47 10.52 4.86
N SER A 27 3.10 10.03 6.04
CA SER A 27 1.73 10.11 6.56
C SER A 27 1.29 11.56 6.80
N LEU A 28 2.17 12.41 7.33
CA LEU A 28 1.88 13.84 7.53
C LEU A 28 1.63 14.54 6.18
N VAL A 29 2.45 14.25 5.16
CA VAL A 29 2.28 14.82 3.82
C VAL A 29 1.00 14.30 3.17
N SER A 30 0.74 12.99 3.22
CA SER A 30 -0.48 12.38 2.70
C SER A 30 -1.73 12.94 3.37
N GLY A 31 -1.73 12.98 4.71
CA GLY A 31 -2.86 13.46 5.49
C GLY A 31 -3.17 14.93 5.22
N LYS A 32 -2.13 15.77 5.15
CA LYS A 32 -2.30 17.19 4.81
C LYS A 32 -2.88 17.36 3.42
N ALA A 33 -2.37 16.66 2.41
CA ALA A 33 -2.89 16.72 1.05
C ALA A 33 -4.35 16.27 0.98
N CYS A 34 -4.71 15.16 1.65
CA CYS A 34 -6.09 14.68 1.72
C CYS A 34 -7.01 15.67 2.44
N ALA A 35 -6.56 16.26 3.57
CA ALA A 35 -7.34 17.23 4.32
C ALA A 35 -7.65 18.49 3.48
N ASP A 36 -6.66 18.99 2.75
CA ASP A 36 -6.84 20.17 1.90
C ASP A 36 -7.78 19.86 0.71
N ALA A 37 -7.65 18.70 0.08
CA ALA A 37 -8.54 18.27 -0.99
C ALA A 37 -9.98 18.03 -0.52
N LEU A 38 -10.18 17.48 0.69
CA LEU A 38 -11.51 17.35 1.29
C LEU A 38 -12.14 18.70 1.60
N ARG A 39 -11.37 19.69 2.07
CA ARG A 39 -11.87 21.08 2.26
C ARG A 39 -12.26 21.71 0.94
N GLU A 40 -11.44 21.52 -0.11
CA GLU A 40 -11.78 21.99 -1.47
C GLU A 40 -13.09 21.36 -1.97
N ALA A 41 -13.32 20.08 -1.65
CA ALA A 41 -14.57 19.39 -1.97
C ALA A 41 -15.76 19.77 -1.05
N GLY A 42 -15.55 20.65 -0.05
CA GLY A 42 -16.62 21.20 0.79
C GLY A 42 -16.88 20.46 2.11
N TYR A 43 -16.02 19.52 2.50
CA TYR A 43 -16.12 18.84 3.81
C TYR A 43 -15.61 19.72 4.95
N ARG A 44 -16.16 19.54 6.15
CA ARG A 44 -15.56 20.04 7.40
C ARG A 44 -14.50 19.06 7.83
N VAL A 45 -13.25 19.51 7.95
CA VAL A 45 -12.11 18.61 8.19
C VAL A 45 -11.42 18.93 9.50
N GLN A 46 -11.28 17.92 10.34
CA GLN A 46 -10.44 17.90 11.54
C GLN A 46 -9.15 17.08 11.24
N GLU A 47 -7.99 17.68 11.38
CA GLU A 47 -6.71 16.99 11.27
C GLU A 47 -6.30 16.46 12.65
N ILE A 48 -5.91 15.17 12.73
CA ILE A 48 -5.47 14.52 13.97
C ILE A 48 -4.09 13.92 13.72
N ASP A 49 -3.07 14.52 14.33
CA ASP A 49 -1.73 13.93 14.39
C ASP A 49 -1.69 12.84 15.45
N VAL A 50 -1.73 11.59 15.00
CA VAL A 50 -1.79 10.41 15.86
C VAL A 50 -0.46 10.19 16.55
N GLN A 51 -0.49 10.18 17.85
CA GLN A 51 0.65 9.89 18.72
C GLN A 51 0.47 8.49 19.36
N ARG A 52 1.51 8.00 20.04
CA ARG A 52 1.43 6.74 20.81
C ARG A 52 0.65 6.94 22.13
N ASP A 53 -0.52 7.53 21.98
CA ASP A 53 -1.46 7.83 23.06
C ASP A 53 -2.90 7.53 22.60
N LEU A 54 -3.37 6.32 22.95
CA LEU A 54 -4.71 5.87 22.58
C LEU A 54 -5.80 6.75 23.22
N ARG A 55 -5.59 7.26 24.43
CA ARG A 55 -6.57 8.13 25.09
C ARG A 55 -6.75 9.41 24.30
N HIS A 56 -5.66 10.05 23.91
CA HIS A 56 -5.71 11.27 23.10
C HIS A 56 -6.42 11.04 21.76
N LEU A 57 -6.15 9.92 21.10
CA LEU A 57 -6.85 9.55 19.86
C LEU A 57 -8.35 9.40 20.08
N LEU A 58 -8.76 8.66 21.12
CA LEU A 58 -10.18 8.46 21.43
C LEU A 58 -10.88 9.76 21.85
N ASP A 59 -10.24 10.58 22.68
CA ASP A 59 -10.80 11.88 23.08
C ASP A 59 -10.96 12.84 21.87
N SER A 60 -10.06 12.74 20.87
CA SER A 60 -10.15 13.52 19.62
C SER A 60 -11.26 13.04 18.70
N LEU A 61 -11.53 11.72 18.65
CA LEU A 61 -12.55 11.11 17.80
C LEU A 61 -13.93 11.05 18.47
N MET A 62 -13.96 10.95 19.78
CA MET A 62 -15.18 10.84 20.58
C MET A 62 -15.15 11.83 21.76
N PRO A 63 -15.14 13.14 21.49
CA PRO A 63 -15.04 14.15 22.53
C PRO A 63 -16.27 14.07 23.45
N ALA A 64 -16.05 14.24 24.77
CA ALA A 64 -17.14 14.29 25.75
C ALA A 64 -18.13 15.44 25.49
N HIS A 65 -17.65 16.54 24.89
CA HIS A 65 -18.42 17.69 24.46
C HIS A 65 -17.99 18.09 23.04
N GLY A 66 -18.95 18.30 22.16
CA GLY A 66 -18.70 18.65 20.76
C GLY A 66 -19.22 17.61 19.77
N GLU A 67 -18.92 17.82 18.51
CA GLU A 67 -19.36 16.95 17.44
C GLU A 67 -18.34 15.85 17.17
N LYS A 68 -18.81 14.62 17.05
CA LYS A 68 -18.01 13.50 16.55
C LYS A 68 -17.83 13.60 15.03
N PRO A 69 -16.71 13.17 14.46
CA PRO A 69 -16.63 12.99 13.03
C PRO A 69 -17.59 11.90 12.55
N GLU A 70 -18.19 12.12 11.40
CA GLU A 70 -19.07 11.15 10.75
C GLU A 70 -18.28 10.07 10.01
N VAL A 71 -17.06 10.42 9.58
CA VAL A 71 -16.13 9.53 8.88
C VAL A 71 -14.70 9.84 9.32
N VAL A 72 -13.90 8.79 9.41
CA VAL A 72 -12.46 8.89 9.62
C VAL A 72 -11.75 8.58 8.30
N PHE A 73 -11.01 9.56 7.78
CA PHE A 73 -10.07 9.34 6.68
C PHE A 73 -8.74 8.89 7.27
N ASN A 74 -8.38 7.63 7.06
CA ASN A 74 -7.13 7.10 7.56
C ASN A 74 -6.00 7.37 6.53
N ALA A 75 -5.09 8.28 6.85
CA ALA A 75 -3.89 8.57 6.06
C ALA A 75 -2.59 8.16 6.80
N LEU A 76 -2.72 7.28 7.79
CA LEU A 76 -1.55 6.68 8.46
C LEU A 76 -0.88 5.67 7.54
N HIS A 77 0.43 5.51 7.66
CA HIS A 77 1.22 4.52 6.92
C HIS A 77 2.06 3.66 7.86
N GLY A 78 2.39 2.45 7.41
CA GLY A 78 3.19 1.51 8.15
C GLY A 78 2.45 0.90 9.35
N ARG A 79 3.24 0.36 10.27
CA ARG A 79 2.72 -0.36 11.44
C ARG A 79 1.76 0.51 12.27
N PHE A 80 0.70 -0.12 12.79
CA PHE A 80 -0.46 0.44 13.48
C PHE A 80 -1.42 1.27 12.61
N GLY A 81 -0.98 1.79 11.47
CA GLY A 81 -1.80 2.56 10.56
C GLY A 81 -2.49 1.74 9.49
N GLU A 82 -1.79 0.72 8.95
CA GLU A 82 -2.27 -0.09 7.83
C GLU A 82 -2.28 -1.61 8.09
N ASP A 83 -2.06 -2.03 9.34
CA ASP A 83 -1.96 -3.43 9.77
C ASP A 83 -3.19 -3.98 10.51
N GLY A 84 -4.29 -3.23 10.52
CA GLY A 84 -5.53 -3.60 11.20
C GLY A 84 -5.68 -3.03 12.61
N CYS A 85 -4.61 -2.50 13.22
CA CYS A 85 -4.65 -2.01 14.60
C CYS A 85 -5.55 -0.78 14.76
N VAL A 86 -5.33 0.28 14.00
CA VAL A 86 -6.18 1.48 14.07
C VAL A 86 -7.57 1.19 13.54
N GLN A 87 -7.71 0.33 12.54
CA GLN A 87 -8.99 -0.11 12.01
C GLN A 87 -9.83 -0.78 13.11
N GLY A 88 -9.23 -1.65 13.94
CA GLY A 88 -9.89 -2.26 15.10
C GLY A 88 -10.35 -1.26 16.13
N VAL A 89 -9.57 -0.22 16.42
CA VAL A 89 -9.98 0.88 17.30
C VAL A 89 -11.19 1.62 16.74
N LEU A 90 -11.20 1.91 15.45
CA LEU A 90 -12.30 2.61 14.77
C LEU A 90 -13.59 1.76 14.73
N GLU A 91 -13.47 0.44 14.49
CA GLU A 91 -14.61 -0.48 14.55
C GLU A 91 -15.22 -0.56 15.96
N ILE A 92 -14.39 -0.68 17.00
CA ILE A 92 -14.86 -0.67 18.41
C ILE A 92 -15.52 0.67 18.75
N ALA A 93 -15.02 1.78 18.20
CA ALA A 93 -15.60 3.12 18.39
C ALA A 93 -16.87 3.35 17.54
N GLY A 94 -17.24 2.43 16.65
CA GLY A 94 -18.39 2.57 15.74
C GLY A 94 -18.25 3.69 14.73
N LEU A 95 -17.01 4.01 14.30
CA LEU A 95 -16.70 5.09 13.38
C LEU A 95 -16.44 4.53 11.97
N PRO A 96 -17.22 4.94 10.94
CA PRO A 96 -16.91 4.64 9.55
C PRO A 96 -15.54 5.19 9.16
N TYR A 97 -14.76 4.41 8.42
CA TYR A 97 -13.42 4.80 8.01
C TYR A 97 -13.08 4.36 6.57
N THR A 98 -12.15 5.10 5.95
CA THR A 98 -11.69 4.83 4.60
C THR A 98 -10.73 3.63 4.57
N HIS A 99 -10.53 3.06 3.37
CA HIS A 99 -9.67 1.91 3.10
C HIS A 99 -10.20 0.59 3.67
N SER A 100 -9.35 -0.41 3.66
CA SER A 100 -9.69 -1.79 4.02
C SER A 100 -9.90 -1.98 5.52
N GLY A 101 -10.65 -3.03 5.88
CA GLY A 101 -10.92 -3.40 7.27
C GLY A 101 -9.77 -4.15 7.94
N VAL A 102 -10.01 -4.56 9.19
CA VAL A 102 -9.01 -5.22 10.06
C VAL A 102 -8.35 -6.42 9.40
N MET A 103 -9.15 -7.38 8.92
CA MET A 103 -8.62 -8.63 8.36
C MET A 103 -7.80 -8.40 7.09
N ALA A 104 -8.31 -7.62 6.14
CA ALA A 104 -7.60 -7.35 4.89
C ALA A 104 -6.28 -6.62 5.15
N SER A 105 -6.28 -5.61 6.03
CA SER A 105 -5.09 -4.86 6.43
C SER A 105 -4.06 -5.75 7.12
N ALA A 106 -4.47 -6.59 8.05
CA ALA A 106 -3.57 -7.49 8.78
C ALA A 106 -2.92 -8.53 7.84
N ILE A 107 -3.71 -9.14 6.94
CA ILE A 107 -3.19 -10.12 5.99
C ILE A 107 -2.25 -9.45 4.97
N ALA A 108 -2.61 -8.28 4.44
CA ALA A 108 -1.80 -7.57 3.45
C ALA A 108 -0.44 -7.15 4.01
N MET A 109 -0.38 -6.75 5.30
CA MET A 109 0.86 -6.37 5.97
C MET A 109 1.80 -7.57 6.17
N ASP A 110 1.26 -8.77 6.39
CA ASP A 110 2.02 -10.01 6.52
C ASP A 110 2.26 -10.65 5.14
N LYS A 111 3.45 -10.45 4.58
CA LYS A 111 3.80 -10.93 3.23
C LYS A 111 3.69 -12.45 3.08
N GLU A 112 3.92 -13.20 4.17
CA GLU A 112 3.77 -14.66 4.14
C GLU A 112 2.30 -15.05 4.03
N MET A 113 1.43 -14.46 4.86
CA MET A 113 0.01 -14.74 4.84
C MET A 113 -0.65 -14.28 3.54
N ALA A 114 -0.33 -13.07 3.06
CA ALA A 114 -0.80 -12.56 1.78
C ALA A 114 -0.41 -13.50 0.63
N LYS A 115 0.87 -13.92 0.59
CA LYS A 115 1.37 -14.85 -0.42
C LYS A 115 0.61 -16.18 -0.42
N ARG A 116 0.39 -16.77 0.76
CA ARG A 116 -0.37 -18.03 0.90
C ARG A 116 -1.79 -17.90 0.35
N VAL A 117 -2.46 -16.78 0.64
CA VAL A 117 -3.81 -16.52 0.13
C VAL A 117 -3.78 -16.39 -1.39
N PHE A 118 -2.87 -15.60 -1.95
CA PHE A 118 -2.78 -15.39 -3.39
C PHE A 118 -2.39 -16.67 -4.16
N GLU A 119 -1.42 -17.42 -3.67
CA GLU A 119 -1.00 -18.69 -4.28
C GLU A 119 -2.12 -19.76 -4.23
N SER A 120 -2.91 -19.81 -3.15
CA SER A 120 -4.04 -20.73 -3.03
C SER A 120 -5.13 -20.46 -4.07
N ALA A 121 -5.24 -19.22 -4.54
CA ALA A 121 -6.14 -18.82 -5.62
C ALA A 121 -5.49 -18.91 -7.02
N GLY A 122 -4.26 -19.40 -7.12
CA GLY A 122 -3.55 -19.58 -8.39
C GLY A 122 -2.92 -18.30 -8.95
N LEU A 123 -2.83 -17.22 -8.16
CA LEU A 123 -2.10 -16.01 -8.58
C LEU A 123 -0.60 -16.30 -8.59
N ARG A 124 0.06 -15.87 -9.66
CA ARG A 124 1.50 -16.11 -9.84
C ARG A 124 2.31 -15.14 -8.99
N MET A 125 3.07 -15.69 -8.06
CA MET A 125 4.03 -14.97 -7.24
C MET A 125 5.45 -15.51 -7.44
N PRO A 126 6.52 -14.75 -7.08
CA PRO A 126 7.87 -15.31 -7.05
C PRO A 126 7.93 -16.52 -6.11
N GLU A 127 8.64 -17.58 -6.53
CA GLU A 127 8.94 -18.68 -5.63
C GLU A 127 9.68 -18.17 -4.39
N GLY A 128 9.26 -18.58 -3.19
CA GLY A 128 9.83 -18.05 -1.95
C GLY A 128 9.62 -18.95 -0.76
N MET A 129 10.34 -18.64 0.31
CA MET A 129 10.28 -19.34 1.59
C MET A 129 10.50 -18.39 2.76
N ILE A 130 10.00 -18.79 3.93
CA ILE A 130 10.38 -18.15 5.19
C ILE A 130 11.48 -18.96 5.83
N VAL A 131 12.54 -18.30 6.24
CA VAL A 131 13.68 -18.92 6.91
C VAL A 131 14.07 -18.16 8.16
N HIS A 132 14.68 -18.85 9.12
CA HIS A 132 15.31 -18.17 10.24
C HIS A 132 16.61 -17.51 9.77
N ARG A 133 16.86 -16.26 10.14
CA ARG A 133 18.02 -15.47 9.68
C ARG A 133 19.38 -16.14 9.90
N SER A 134 19.49 -17.05 10.87
CA SER A 134 20.74 -17.78 11.14
C SER A 134 21.18 -18.71 10.02
N VAL A 135 20.28 -19.08 9.08
CA VAL A 135 20.65 -19.95 7.96
C VAL A 135 21.69 -19.32 7.04
N PHE A 136 21.72 -17.97 6.98
CA PHE A 136 22.68 -17.21 6.17
C PHE A 136 24.14 -17.38 6.63
N ALA A 137 24.37 -17.75 7.89
CA ALA A 137 25.70 -18.10 8.39
C ALA A 137 26.27 -19.36 7.70
N ASN A 138 25.42 -20.22 7.15
CA ASN A 138 25.81 -21.46 6.47
C ASN A 138 25.83 -21.30 4.93
N GLY A 139 25.58 -20.09 4.40
CA GLY A 139 25.55 -19.78 2.98
C GLY A 139 24.19 -19.34 2.47
N HIS A 140 23.97 -19.43 1.16
CA HIS A 140 22.75 -19.01 0.51
C HIS A 140 21.59 -19.99 0.75
N PRO A 141 20.44 -19.53 1.27
CA PRO A 141 19.28 -20.40 1.48
C PRO A 141 18.55 -20.75 0.17
N MET A 142 18.79 -19.98 -0.89
CA MET A 142 18.17 -20.13 -2.21
C MET A 142 19.21 -19.91 -3.31
N LYS A 143 18.97 -20.49 -4.51
CA LYS A 143 19.79 -20.21 -5.70
C LYS A 143 19.69 -18.73 -6.07
N GLN A 144 20.84 -18.11 -6.32
CA GLN A 144 20.95 -16.73 -6.82
C GLN A 144 20.41 -16.59 -8.24
N PRO A 145 19.84 -15.40 -8.61
CA PRO A 145 19.62 -14.23 -7.78
C PRO A 145 18.34 -14.35 -6.93
N TYR A 146 18.35 -13.78 -5.73
CA TYR A 146 17.17 -13.77 -4.84
C TYR A 146 17.07 -12.46 -4.04
N VAL A 147 15.90 -12.25 -3.42
CA VAL A 147 15.60 -11.10 -2.57
C VAL A 147 15.41 -11.59 -1.15
N VAL A 148 15.97 -10.87 -0.18
CA VAL A 148 15.70 -11.02 1.25
C VAL A 148 14.91 -9.82 1.70
N LYS A 149 13.80 -10.02 2.40
CA LYS A 149 12.95 -8.93 2.88
C LYS A 149 12.29 -9.27 4.21
N PRO A 150 11.96 -8.25 5.03
CA PRO A 150 11.15 -8.42 6.22
C PRO A 150 9.74 -8.94 5.85
N ILE A 151 9.12 -9.69 6.75
CA ILE A 151 7.78 -10.23 6.55
C ILE A 151 6.72 -9.12 6.65
N ALA A 152 6.88 -8.19 7.60
CA ALA A 152 5.85 -7.22 7.99
C ALA A 152 6.37 -5.76 8.00
N GLU A 153 7.07 -5.37 6.95
CA GLU A 153 7.52 -3.98 6.76
C GLU A 153 7.07 -3.44 5.40
N GLY A 154 6.78 -2.14 5.34
CA GLY A 154 6.40 -1.40 4.15
C GLY A 154 7.61 -0.74 3.44
N SER A 155 7.32 0.01 2.39
CA SER A 155 8.22 0.97 1.71
C SER A 155 9.61 0.45 1.33
N SER A 156 9.76 -0.83 1.00
CA SER A 156 11.05 -1.49 0.64
C SER A 156 12.11 -1.44 1.76
N VAL A 157 11.72 -1.14 3.00
CA VAL A 157 12.63 -1.11 4.15
C VAL A 157 13.22 -2.51 4.39
N GLY A 158 14.53 -2.61 4.53
CA GLY A 158 15.23 -3.88 4.81
C GLY A 158 15.32 -4.84 3.61
N VAL A 159 14.94 -4.43 2.40
CA VAL A 159 15.05 -5.27 1.19
C VAL A 159 16.51 -5.37 0.74
N VAL A 160 17.01 -6.60 0.58
CA VAL A 160 18.36 -6.91 0.10
C VAL A 160 18.26 -7.77 -1.16
N ILE A 161 18.85 -7.30 -2.27
CA ILE A 161 18.93 -8.06 -3.52
C ILE A 161 20.28 -8.76 -3.60
N VAL A 162 20.28 -10.09 -3.58
CA VAL A 162 21.45 -10.92 -3.76
C VAL A 162 21.58 -11.27 -5.24
N ARG A 163 22.55 -10.65 -5.92
CA ARG A 163 22.75 -10.82 -7.36
C ARG A 163 23.44 -12.15 -7.67
N GLU A 164 23.41 -12.56 -8.92
CA GLU A 164 24.14 -13.73 -9.39
C GLU A 164 25.66 -13.47 -9.39
N GLY A 165 26.46 -14.43 -8.92
CA GLY A 165 27.93 -14.36 -8.97
C GLY A 165 28.58 -15.39 -8.02
N ALA A 166 29.60 -16.08 -8.51
CA ALA A 166 30.27 -17.16 -7.79
C ALA A 166 30.94 -16.70 -6.48
N ASN A 167 31.26 -15.42 -6.33
CA ASN A 167 32.00 -14.86 -5.20
C ASN A 167 31.16 -13.92 -4.33
N ILE A 168 29.83 -13.87 -4.52
CA ILE A 168 28.94 -13.06 -3.68
C ILE A 168 28.67 -13.87 -2.41
N ALA A 169 29.07 -13.34 -1.25
CA ALA A 169 28.75 -13.95 0.04
C ALA A 169 27.25 -13.82 0.35
N ALA A 170 26.72 -14.72 1.15
CA ALA A 170 25.39 -14.57 1.72
C ALA A 170 25.33 -13.28 2.56
N PRO A 171 24.17 -12.58 2.62
CA PRO A 171 24.02 -11.37 3.42
C PRO A 171 24.40 -11.57 4.87
N ASP A 172 25.14 -10.62 5.44
CA ASP A 172 25.37 -10.57 6.88
C ASP A 172 24.07 -10.11 7.57
N MET A 173 23.49 -11.00 8.36
CA MET A 173 22.24 -10.75 9.08
C MET A 173 22.47 -10.29 10.53
N SER A 174 23.71 -9.97 10.93
CA SER A 174 24.02 -9.54 12.32
C SER A 174 23.32 -8.22 12.69
N GLY A 175 23.20 -7.30 11.74
CA GLY A 175 22.50 -6.04 11.88
C GLY A 175 20.99 -6.07 11.56
N TRP A 176 20.41 -7.25 11.32
CA TRP A 176 19.00 -7.37 10.95
C TRP A 176 18.07 -7.09 12.13
N ALA A 177 17.26 -6.03 12.03
CA ALA A 177 16.41 -5.51 13.11
C ALA A 177 14.93 -5.98 13.01
N PHE A 178 14.56 -6.78 11.99
CA PHE A 178 13.17 -7.08 11.63
C PHE A 178 12.71 -8.48 12.08
N GLY A 179 13.19 -8.93 13.24
CA GLY A 179 12.85 -10.24 13.79
C GLY A 179 13.75 -11.37 13.27
N ASP A 180 13.46 -12.59 13.70
CA ASP A 180 14.29 -13.75 13.39
C ASP A 180 13.89 -14.49 12.11
N GLN A 181 12.64 -14.29 11.66
CA GLN A 181 12.12 -14.84 10.41
C GLN A 181 12.27 -13.83 9.28
N VAL A 182 12.73 -14.29 8.14
CA VAL A 182 12.91 -13.47 6.94
C VAL A 182 12.31 -14.17 5.73
N MET A 183 11.73 -13.41 4.82
CA MET A 183 11.25 -13.90 3.54
C MET A 183 12.39 -13.87 2.53
N VAL A 184 12.61 -15.01 1.86
CA VAL A 184 13.55 -15.13 0.74
C VAL A 184 12.77 -15.52 -0.49
N GLU A 185 12.89 -14.73 -1.56
CA GLU A 185 12.16 -14.95 -2.81
C GLU A 185 13.10 -14.89 -4.01
N ARG A 186 12.79 -15.68 -5.03
CA ARG A 186 13.49 -15.61 -6.33
C ARG A 186 13.38 -14.19 -6.89
N TYR A 187 14.51 -13.61 -7.28
CA TYR A 187 14.51 -12.31 -7.96
C TYR A 187 13.89 -12.44 -9.35
N ILE A 188 12.91 -11.59 -9.64
CA ILE A 188 12.29 -11.49 -10.96
C ILE A 188 12.93 -10.29 -11.69
N PRO A 189 13.67 -10.50 -12.78
CA PRO A 189 14.24 -9.42 -13.57
C PRO A 189 13.15 -8.61 -14.33
N GLY A 190 13.58 -7.61 -15.08
CA GLY A 190 12.71 -6.83 -15.95
C GLY A 190 12.08 -5.62 -15.28
N ARG A 191 10.81 -5.38 -15.54
CA ARG A 191 10.10 -4.13 -15.29
C ARG A 191 9.32 -4.16 -13.98
N GLU A 192 9.16 -3.02 -13.35
CA GLU A 192 8.31 -2.85 -12.17
C GLU A 192 7.01 -2.17 -12.58
N LEU A 193 5.89 -2.82 -12.28
CA LEU A 193 4.56 -2.35 -12.64
C LEU A 193 3.70 -2.23 -11.38
N THR A 194 2.76 -1.30 -11.40
CA THR A 194 1.80 -1.15 -10.30
C THR A 194 0.42 -0.83 -10.83
N VAL A 195 -0.61 -1.33 -10.13
CA VAL A 195 -2.03 -1.14 -10.47
C VAL A 195 -2.81 -0.80 -9.21
N ALA A 196 -3.44 0.36 -9.19
CA ALA A 196 -4.42 0.70 -8.17
C ALA A 196 -5.79 0.11 -8.51
N VAL A 197 -6.52 -0.28 -7.48
CA VAL A 197 -7.92 -0.69 -7.58
C VAL A 197 -8.76 0.28 -6.76
N MET A 198 -9.81 0.80 -7.34
CA MET A 198 -10.76 1.72 -6.73
C MET A 198 -12.14 1.04 -6.68
N GLY A 199 -12.51 0.49 -5.52
CA GLY A 199 -13.67 -0.38 -5.37
C GLY A 199 -13.53 -1.68 -6.16
N ASP A 200 -14.28 -1.83 -7.23
CA ASP A 200 -14.24 -2.99 -8.14
C ASP A 200 -13.57 -2.67 -9.50
N LYS A 201 -12.95 -1.47 -9.61
CA LYS A 201 -12.41 -0.96 -10.87
C LYS A 201 -10.88 -0.81 -10.78
N PRO A 202 -10.11 -1.63 -11.49
CA PRO A 202 -8.67 -1.41 -11.64
C PRO A 202 -8.42 -0.17 -12.52
N LEU A 203 -7.49 0.67 -12.10
CA LEU A 203 -7.09 1.88 -12.80
C LEU A 203 -6.05 1.60 -13.88
N ALA A 204 -5.27 2.60 -14.27
CA ALA A 204 -4.19 2.42 -15.23
C ALA A 204 -3.06 1.55 -14.65
N VAL A 205 -2.30 0.90 -15.53
CA VAL A 205 -1.01 0.29 -15.15
C VAL A 205 0.05 1.36 -15.25
N THR A 206 0.81 1.58 -14.17
CA THR A 206 1.99 2.43 -14.15
C THR A 206 3.25 1.57 -14.20
N GLU A 207 4.23 1.94 -15.01
CA GLU A 207 5.58 1.40 -14.95
C GLU A 207 6.47 2.35 -14.17
N LEU A 208 7.24 1.80 -13.22
CA LEU A 208 8.21 2.50 -12.43
C LEU A 208 9.61 2.27 -13.02
N ARG A 209 10.30 3.35 -13.36
CA ARG A 209 11.65 3.33 -13.92
C ARG A 209 12.60 4.09 -13.01
N PRO A 210 13.19 3.43 -11.99
CA PRO A 210 14.17 4.07 -11.15
C PRO A 210 15.37 4.51 -11.98
N THR A 211 15.82 5.75 -11.83
CA THR A 211 17.01 6.27 -12.52
C THR A 211 18.30 5.67 -11.99
N ARG A 212 18.25 5.12 -10.76
CA ARG A 212 19.37 4.45 -10.10
C ARG A 212 18.87 3.20 -9.34
N GLY A 213 19.47 2.06 -9.61
CA GLY A 213 19.37 0.85 -8.78
C GLY A 213 17.99 0.20 -8.69
N PHE A 214 17.37 0.27 -7.54
CA PHE A 214 16.10 -0.38 -7.18
C PHE A 214 15.10 0.68 -6.68
N TYR A 215 13.81 0.40 -6.77
CA TYR A 215 12.75 1.29 -6.28
C TYR A 215 12.66 1.17 -4.75
N ASP A 216 13.62 1.79 -4.07
CA ASP A 216 13.72 1.85 -2.61
C ASP A 216 12.93 3.02 -2.01
N TYR A 217 13.09 3.24 -0.70
CA TYR A 217 12.41 4.31 0.02
C TYR A 217 12.67 5.69 -0.59
N ASP A 218 13.93 6.00 -0.89
CA ASP A 218 14.31 7.30 -1.47
C ASP A 218 13.73 7.47 -2.88
N ALA A 219 13.71 6.39 -3.67
CA ALA A 219 13.12 6.38 -5.00
C ALA A 219 11.59 6.56 -5.00
N LYS A 220 10.92 6.20 -3.90
CA LYS A 220 9.46 6.35 -3.73
C LYS A 220 9.01 7.77 -3.36
N TYR A 221 9.84 8.51 -2.63
CA TYR A 221 9.42 9.76 -1.98
C TYR A 221 10.26 10.98 -2.36
N THR A 222 11.27 10.82 -3.22
CA THR A 222 12.08 11.93 -3.74
C THR A 222 11.74 12.20 -5.21
N ASP A 223 11.38 13.44 -5.51
CA ASP A 223 11.05 13.85 -6.88
C ASP A 223 12.24 13.69 -7.82
N GLY A 224 11.99 13.22 -9.04
CA GLY A 224 12.99 13.06 -10.10
C GLY A 224 13.92 11.85 -9.98
N ILE A 225 13.75 10.96 -8.97
CA ILE A 225 14.54 9.72 -8.83
C ILE A 225 13.88 8.55 -9.59
N THR A 226 12.58 8.58 -9.79
CA THR A 226 11.85 7.55 -10.54
C THR A 226 10.95 8.18 -11.60
N ASP A 227 11.08 7.73 -12.83
CA ASP A 227 10.13 8.07 -13.88
C ASP A 227 8.90 7.18 -13.79
N HIS A 228 7.73 7.79 -13.78
CA HIS A 228 6.44 7.10 -13.85
C HIS A 228 5.91 7.15 -15.28
N VAL A 229 5.70 5.99 -15.88
CA VAL A 229 5.11 5.87 -17.22
C VAL A 229 3.67 5.39 -17.11
N VAL A 230 2.72 6.30 -17.31
CA VAL A 230 1.26 6.06 -17.23
C VAL A 230 0.59 6.45 -18.55
N PRO A 231 -0.04 5.51 -19.28
CA PRO A 231 -0.06 4.07 -19.03
C PRO A 231 1.29 3.42 -19.35
N ALA A 232 1.58 2.30 -18.70
CA ALA A 232 2.78 1.51 -18.97
C ALA A 232 2.84 1.05 -20.44
N GLN A 233 4.02 1.13 -21.05
CA GLN A 233 4.22 0.71 -22.44
C GLN A 233 4.48 -0.80 -22.51
N ILE A 234 3.45 -1.59 -22.31
CA ILE A 234 3.41 -3.06 -22.35
C ILE A 234 2.30 -3.52 -23.28
N SER A 235 2.29 -4.82 -23.62
CA SER A 235 1.23 -5.37 -24.49
C SER A 235 -0.13 -5.32 -23.78
N GLU A 236 -1.20 -5.25 -24.58
CA GLU A 236 -2.59 -5.26 -24.06
C GLU A 236 -2.88 -6.52 -23.23
N ALA A 237 -2.31 -7.67 -23.63
CA ALA A 237 -2.48 -8.92 -22.88
C ALA A 237 -1.89 -8.81 -21.45
N VAL A 238 -0.70 -8.21 -21.31
CA VAL A 238 -0.07 -7.99 -19.99
C VAL A 238 -0.81 -6.93 -19.20
N THR A 239 -1.26 -5.85 -19.84
CA THR A 239 -2.09 -4.81 -19.22
C THR A 239 -3.37 -5.39 -18.64
N SER A 240 -4.10 -6.18 -19.43
CA SER A 240 -5.36 -6.81 -19.02
C SER A 240 -5.14 -7.80 -17.89
N GLU A 241 -4.07 -8.59 -17.95
CA GLU A 241 -3.73 -9.55 -16.90
C GLU A 241 -3.32 -8.86 -15.60
N ALA A 242 -2.50 -7.82 -15.65
CA ALA A 242 -2.12 -7.04 -14.45
C ALA A 242 -3.36 -6.46 -13.74
N LYS A 243 -4.29 -5.90 -14.50
CA LYS A 243 -5.56 -5.38 -13.97
C LYS A 243 -6.45 -6.49 -13.40
N ARG A 244 -6.53 -7.64 -14.08
CA ARG A 244 -7.31 -8.80 -13.61
C ARG A 244 -6.76 -9.31 -12.28
N VAL A 245 -5.43 -9.52 -12.21
CA VAL A 245 -4.75 -10.00 -11.00
C VAL A 245 -4.89 -9.01 -9.85
N ALA A 246 -4.73 -7.69 -10.10
CA ALA A 246 -4.89 -6.67 -9.07
C ALA A 246 -6.32 -6.67 -8.49
N LEU A 247 -7.34 -6.75 -9.34
CA LEU A 247 -8.73 -6.81 -8.90
C LEU A 247 -9.04 -8.10 -8.14
N GLU A 248 -8.51 -9.23 -8.60
CA GLU A 248 -8.67 -10.51 -7.92
C GLU A 248 -7.99 -10.52 -6.55
N ALA A 249 -6.75 -10.03 -6.45
CA ALA A 249 -6.03 -9.90 -5.19
C ALA A 249 -6.79 -8.99 -4.20
N HIS A 250 -7.33 -7.86 -4.67
CA HIS A 250 -8.18 -6.97 -3.89
C HIS A 250 -9.39 -7.69 -3.28
N ARG A 251 -10.07 -8.50 -4.10
CA ARG A 251 -11.26 -9.25 -3.69
C ARG A 251 -10.92 -10.41 -2.75
N LEU A 252 -9.83 -11.12 -2.99
CA LEU A 252 -9.38 -12.25 -2.16
C LEU A 252 -9.08 -11.87 -0.73
N LEU A 253 -8.47 -10.70 -0.52
CA LEU A 253 -8.23 -10.20 0.84
C LEU A 253 -9.47 -9.54 1.47
N GLY A 254 -10.55 -9.34 0.71
CA GLY A 254 -11.72 -8.59 1.16
C GLY A 254 -11.42 -7.09 1.33
N CYS A 255 -10.56 -6.55 0.49
CA CYS A 255 -10.25 -5.13 0.47
C CYS A 255 -11.48 -4.30 0.10
N ARG A 256 -11.49 -3.04 0.55
CA ARG A 256 -12.48 -2.03 0.19
C ARG A 256 -11.80 -0.67 -0.01
N GLY A 257 -12.54 0.27 -0.61
CA GLY A 257 -11.98 1.57 -0.95
C GLY A 257 -10.90 1.44 -2.01
N VAL A 258 -9.70 1.92 -1.71
CA VAL A 258 -8.56 1.89 -2.62
C VAL A 258 -7.50 0.90 -2.12
N SER A 259 -6.92 0.13 -3.04
CA SER A 259 -5.70 -0.66 -2.80
C SER A 259 -4.74 -0.51 -3.98
N ARG A 260 -3.50 -0.99 -3.83
CA ARG A 260 -2.51 -1.01 -4.90
C ARG A 260 -1.75 -2.32 -4.90
N CYS A 261 -1.67 -2.95 -6.07
CA CYS A 261 -0.86 -4.14 -6.30
C CYS A 261 0.43 -3.77 -7.01
N ASP A 262 1.54 -4.32 -6.54
CA ASP A 262 2.87 -4.13 -7.10
C ASP A 262 3.35 -5.43 -7.75
N PHE A 263 3.95 -5.32 -8.95
CA PHE A 263 4.33 -6.45 -9.80
C PHE A 263 5.76 -6.34 -10.30
N ARG A 264 6.36 -7.51 -10.56
CA ARG A 264 7.53 -7.62 -11.45
C ARG A 264 7.10 -8.28 -12.75
N TYR A 265 7.59 -7.73 -13.85
CA TYR A 265 7.34 -8.26 -15.19
C TYR A 265 8.68 -8.58 -15.89
N ASP A 266 8.96 -9.89 -15.97
CA ASP A 266 10.09 -10.43 -16.73
C ASP A 266 9.73 -10.40 -18.24
N ASP A 267 10.08 -9.34 -18.91
CA ASP A 267 9.78 -9.10 -20.34
C ASP A 267 10.62 -9.96 -21.30
N SER A 268 11.56 -10.75 -20.78
CA SER A 268 12.24 -11.81 -21.54
C SER A 268 11.37 -13.05 -21.76
N ARG A 269 10.26 -13.19 -20.98
CA ARG A 269 9.30 -14.27 -21.11
C ARG A 269 8.12 -13.87 -22.01
N PRO A 270 7.53 -14.82 -22.75
CA PRO A 270 6.40 -14.51 -23.63
C PRO A 270 5.14 -14.11 -22.85
N GLY A 271 4.52 -13.01 -23.26
CA GLY A 271 3.19 -12.59 -22.80
C GLY A 271 3.07 -12.47 -21.29
N ILE A 272 1.97 -13.02 -20.74
CA ILE A 272 1.61 -12.92 -19.32
C ILE A 272 2.43 -13.85 -18.41
N GLU A 273 3.22 -14.75 -18.96
CA GLU A 273 4.01 -15.72 -18.17
C GLU A 273 5.12 -15.05 -17.35
N GLY A 274 5.55 -13.87 -17.78
CA GLY A 274 6.54 -13.06 -17.07
C GLY A 274 5.98 -12.18 -15.95
N LEU A 275 4.65 -12.10 -15.78
CA LEU A 275 4.02 -11.23 -14.77
C LEU A 275 3.91 -11.96 -13.41
N TYR A 276 4.42 -11.33 -12.37
CA TYR A 276 4.41 -11.82 -10.99
C TYR A 276 3.87 -10.74 -10.05
N LEU A 277 2.85 -11.08 -9.26
CA LEU A 277 2.38 -10.25 -8.15
C LEU A 277 3.41 -10.31 -7.02
N LEU A 278 3.81 -9.17 -6.46
CA LEU A 278 4.71 -9.07 -5.32
C LEU A 278 3.96 -8.90 -4.00
N GLU A 279 3.07 -7.93 -3.96
CA GLU A 279 2.31 -7.56 -2.77
C GLU A 279 1.07 -6.74 -3.13
N LEU A 280 0.16 -6.63 -2.17
CA LEU A 280 -0.98 -5.72 -2.20
C LEU A 280 -0.90 -4.80 -1.00
N ASN A 281 -0.99 -3.49 -1.25
CA ASN A 281 -1.04 -2.45 -0.23
C ASN A 281 -2.48 -1.98 -0.06
N THR A 282 -3.03 -2.13 1.15
CA THR A 282 -4.42 -1.75 1.49
C THR A 282 -4.57 -0.26 1.80
N GLN A 283 -3.48 0.45 2.03
CA GLN A 283 -3.47 1.87 2.36
C GLN A 283 -2.32 2.60 1.63
N PRO A 284 -2.42 2.66 0.29
CA PRO A 284 -1.37 3.27 -0.52
C PRO A 284 -1.21 4.76 -0.21
N GLY A 285 0.00 5.27 -0.42
CA GLY A 285 0.32 6.69 -0.23
C GLY A 285 -0.59 7.61 -1.03
N MET A 286 -0.88 8.77 -0.45
CA MET A 286 -1.76 9.81 -0.98
C MET A 286 -1.06 11.17 -1.07
N THR A 287 0.28 11.16 -1.19
CA THR A 287 1.06 12.38 -1.46
C THR A 287 0.89 12.82 -2.92
N PRO A 288 1.26 14.05 -3.29
CA PRO A 288 1.21 14.51 -4.68
C PRO A 288 2.00 13.65 -5.67
N LEU A 289 3.03 12.92 -5.21
CA LEU A 289 3.85 12.00 -6.01
C LEU A 289 3.37 10.55 -5.94
N SER A 290 2.27 10.28 -5.25
CA SER A 290 1.79 8.91 -5.03
C SER A 290 1.07 8.36 -6.26
N LEU A 291 1.23 7.06 -6.46
CA LEU A 291 0.80 6.32 -7.64
C LEU A 291 -0.73 6.25 -7.79
N VAL A 292 -1.47 6.17 -6.68
CA VAL A 292 -2.94 6.11 -6.74
C VAL A 292 -3.55 7.42 -7.24
N PRO A 293 -3.19 8.61 -6.69
CA PRO A 293 -3.62 9.89 -7.24
C PRO A 293 -3.26 10.08 -8.70
N GLU A 294 -2.04 9.64 -9.11
CA GLU A 294 -1.58 9.71 -10.49
C GLU A 294 -2.44 8.86 -11.44
N GLN A 295 -2.71 7.60 -11.08
CA GLN A 295 -3.54 6.69 -11.88
C GLN A 295 -5.01 7.14 -11.92
N ALA A 296 -5.53 7.70 -10.83
CA ALA A 296 -6.86 8.31 -10.79
C ALA A 296 -6.95 9.50 -11.75
N LYS A 297 -5.96 10.42 -11.69
CA LYS A 297 -5.87 11.57 -12.59
C LYS A 297 -5.79 11.14 -14.06
N HIS A 298 -4.99 10.11 -14.37
CA HIS A 298 -4.93 9.55 -15.73
C HIS A 298 -6.29 8.99 -16.19
N SER A 299 -7.10 8.51 -15.25
CA SER A 299 -8.46 8.01 -15.49
C SER A 299 -9.53 9.12 -15.49
N GLY A 300 -9.13 10.40 -15.42
CA GLY A 300 -10.04 11.56 -15.41
C GLY A 300 -10.67 11.87 -14.06
N ILE A 301 -10.12 11.33 -12.95
CA ILE A 301 -10.59 11.56 -11.58
C ILE A 301 -9.62 12.53 -10.91
N SER A 302 -10.07 13.70 -10.52
CA SER A 302 -9.25 14.67 -9.77
C SER A 302 -8.99 14.19 -8.34
N PHE A 303 -7.98 14.77 -7.69
CA PHE A 303 -7.65 14.38 -6.33
C PHE A 303 -8.77 14.67 -5.31
N PRO A 304 -9.46 15.84 -5.35
CA PRO A 304 -10.64 16.07 -4.54
C PRO A 304 -11.78 15.06 -4.80
N GLU A 305 -12.02 14.65 -6.05
CA GLU A 305 -13.01 13.62 -6.37
C GLU A 305 -12.61 12.26 -5.83
N LEU A 306 -11.34 11.87 -5.90
CA LEU A 306 -10.83 10.63 -5.36
C LEU A 306 -11.04 10.54 -3.85
N VAL A 307 -10.59 11.55 -3.08
CA VAL A 307 -10.73 11.55 -1.61
C VAL A 307 -12.20 11.65 -1.17
N SER A 308 -13.03 12.39 -1.91
CA SER A 308 -14.48 12.44 -1.68
C SER A 308 -15.12 11.07 -1.87
N TRP A 309 -14.80 10.39 -2.98
CA TRP A 309 -15.29 9.04 -3.23
C TRP A 309 -14.87 8.09 -2.11
N MET A 310 -13.63 8.18 -1.61
CA MET A 310 -13.17 7.34 -0.50
C MET A 310 -13.95 7.58 0.78
N VAL A 311 -14.31 8.84 1.08
CA VAL A 311 -15.18 9.19 2.22
C VAL A 311 -16.58 8.62 2.04
N GLU A 312 -17.15 8.70 0.84
CA GLU A 312 -18.49 8.16 0.56
C GLU A 312 -18.56 6.63 0.59
N GLN A 313 -17.41 5.94 0.36
CA GLN A 313 -17.28 4.49 0.48
C GLN A 313 -16.86 4.02 1.87
N ALA A 314 -16.65 4.93 2.82
CA ALA A 314 -16.24 4.58 4.17
C ALA A 314 -17.32 3.77 4.89
N LEU A 315 -16.91 2.69 5.54
CA LEU A 315 -17.79 1.76 6.25
C LEU A 315 -17.27 1.50 7.66
N CYS A 316 -18.21 1.23 8.57
CA CYS A 316 -17.96 0.56 9.83
C CYS A 316 -18.72 -0.77 9.79
N PRO A 317 -18.04 -1.92 9.66
CA PRO A 317 -18.70 -3.22 9.71
C PRO A 317 -19.43 -3.37 11.06
N GLN A 318 -20.67 -3.85 11.01
CA GLN A 318 -21.47 -4.15 12.20
C GLN A 318 -21.25 -5.59 12.65
#